data_904dbda6af83dc5943658fbdfb388eff
#
_entry.id   904dbda6af83dc5943658fbdfb388eff
#
_cell.length_a   1.000
_cell.length_b   1.000
_cell.length_c   1.000
_cell.angle_alpha   90.00
_cell.angle_beta   90.00
_cell.angle_gamma   90.00
#
_symmetry.space_group_name_H-M   'P 1'
#
loop_
_entity.id
_entity.type
_entity.pdbx_description
1 polymer ?
#
loop_
_entity_poly.entity_id
_entity_poly.type
_entity_poly.pdbx_seq_one_letter_code
_entity_poly.pdbx_strand_id
1 'polypeptide(L)'
;MAKVFIFDSAKCNGCRNCQLACKDEHVDNEWLPYAMPQPDTGQFWTSIEEKVRGQVPKVKLSYIAKRCQHCDNAPCMKVAPEAVYKREDGLVIIDPEKAKGKKELVDACPYNAIFWNYELEIPQKCTGCAHLVDAGELPHCVDVCPHQALRFGDEEEFAEEIAQAEAFLPERAELDKPRTYYLNMPKRFVAGIVIDPEQDEVLIGAKMTLQNVETEEVYTTQT
;
A
#
# COMPACT_ATOMS: atom_id res chain seq x y z
N MET A 1 -7.59 -12.31 -17.14
CA MET A 1 -6.16 -11.98 -16.90
C MET A 1 -5.99 -11.58 -15.45
N ALA A 2 -4.79 -11.74 -14.91
CA ALA A 2 -4.55 -11.43 -13.49
C ALA A 2 -4.48 -9.92 -13.27
N LYS A 3 -5.24 -9.40 -12.31
CA LYS A 3 -5.31 -7.98 -11.96
C LYS A 3 -4.27 -7.61 -10.91
N VAL A 4 -3.76 -6.39 -11.01
CA VAL A 4 -2.78 -5.82 -10.09
C VAL A 4 -3.14 -4.40 -9.70
N PHE A 5 -2.61 -3.95 -8.57
CA PHE A 5 -2.62 -2.56 -8.16
C PHE A 5 -1.22 -1.97 -8.27
N ILE A 6 -1.12 -0.77 -8.80
CA ILE A 6 0.12 0.01 -8.85
C ILE A 6 -0.08 1.27 -8.02
N PHE A 7 0.82 1.53 -7.10
CA PHE A 7 0.84 2.76 -6.32
C PHE A 7 2.15 3.51 -6.53
N ASP A 8 2.08 4.75 -6.98
CA ASP A 8 3.23 5.64 -7.18
C ASP A 8 3.29 6.71 -6.09
N SER A 9 4.23 6.55 -5.15
CA SER A 9 4.40 7.48 -4.03
C SER A 9 4.82 8.89 -4.47
N ALA A 10 5.48 9.04 -5.62
CA ALA A 10 5.88 10.35 -6.13
C ALA A 10 4.69 11.16 -6.68
N LYS A 11 3.64 10.49 -7.14
CA LYS A 11 2.40 11.13 -7.62
C LYS A 11 1.40 11.41 -6.51
N CYS A 12 1.52 10.75 -5.36
CA CYS A 12 0.56 10.89 -4.27
C CYS A 12 0.80 12.18 -3.49
N ASN A 13 -0.22 13.02 -3.40
CA ASN A 13 -0.20 14.26 -2.61
C ASN A 13 -0.88 14.15 -1.23
N GLY A 14 -1.32 12.94 -0.85
CA GLY A 14 -1.94 12.69 0.45
C GLY A 14 -3.38 13.20 0.60
N CYS A 15 -4.11 13.45 -0.49
CA CYS A 15 -5.49 13.98 -0.43
C CYS A 15 -6.51 13.04 0.26
N ARG A 16 -6.18 11.76 0.39
CA ARG A 16 -7.01 10.72 1.03
C ARG A 16 -8.34 10.42 0.34
N ASN A 17 -8.58 10.89 -0.89
CA ASN A 17 -9.81 10.57 -1.64
C ASN A 17 -10.02 9.06 -1.76
N CYS A 18 -8.97 8.30 -2.07
CA CYS A 18 -9.03 6.84 -2.15
C CYS A 18 -9.45 6.18 -0.83
N GLN A 19 -9.05 6.74 0.31
CA GLN A 19 -9.42 6.26 1.64
C GLN A 19 -10.89 6.54 1.93
N LEU A 20 -11.38 7.74 1.61
CA LEU A 20 -12.76 8.15 1.81
C LEU A 20 -13.69 7.39 0.86
N ALA A 21 -13.36 7.31 -0.43
CA ALA A 21 -14.15 6.57 -1.40
C ALA A 21 -14.26 5.08 -1.07
N CYS A 22 -13.18 4.46 -0.57
CA CYS A 22 -13.25 3.08 -0.10
C CYS A 22 -14.19 2.91 1.10
N LYS A 23 -14.25 3.93 1.96
CA LYS A 23 -15.17 3.94 3.11
C LYS A 23 -16.61 4.13 2.68
N ASP A 24 -16.86 5.11 1.82
CA ASP A 24 -18.17 5.43 1.27
C ASP A 24 -18.78 4.25 0.50
N GLU A 25 -17.95 3.56 -0.30
CA GLU A 25 -18.36 2.37 -1.06
C GLU A 25 -18.84 1.22 -0.18
N HIS A 26 -18.25 1.06 1.01
CA HIS A 26 -18.44 -0.14 1.82
C HIS A 26 -19.16 0.08 3.15
N VAL A 27 -19.34 1.32 3.62
CA VAL A 27 -20.18 1.60 4.78
C VAL A 27 -21.65 1.48 4.36
N ASP A 28 -22.47 0.88 5.19
CA ASP A 28 -23.91 0.65 4.95
C ASP A 28 -24.27 -0.14 3.67
N ASN A 29 -23.30 -0.54 2.85
CA ASN A 29 -23.52 -1.27 1.62
C ASN A 29 -23.12 -2.75 1.75
N GLU A 30 -24.01 -3.62 1.33
CA GLU A 30 -23.82 -5.06 1.24
C GLU A 30 -23.46 -5.46 -0.20
N TRP A 31 -22.29 -6.06 -0.37
CA TRP A 31 -21.77 -6.51 -1.67
C TRP A 31 -21.51 -8.01 -1.68
N LEU A 32 -22.55 -8.81 -1.34
CA LEU A 32 -22.44 -10.28 -1.38
C LEU A 32 -22.14 -10.78 -2.80
N PRO A 33 -21.33 -11.82 -2.97
CA PRO A 33 -20.69 -12.63 -1.92
C PRO A 33 -19.35 -12.08 -1.43
N TYR A 34 -18.96 -10.84 -1.77
CA TYR A 34 -17.62 -10.30 -1.59
C TYR A 34 -17.42 -9.57 -0.27
N ALA A 35 -18.43 -8.85 0.20
CA ALA A 35 -18.34 -8.06 1.43
C ALA A 35 -19.70 -7.84 2.09
N MET A 36 -19.67 -7.77 3.41
CA MET A 36 -20.68 -7.15 4.26
C MET A 36 -20.28 -5.73 4.62
N PRO A 37 -21.22 -4.87 5.06
CA PRO A 37 -20.92 -3.47 5.38
C PRO A 37 -19.75 -3.31 6.34
N GLN A 38 -18.93 -2.29 6.09
CA GLN A 38 -17.95 -1.80 7.07
C GLN A 38 -18.68 -1.10 8.22
N PRO A 39 -18.14 -1.11 9.45
CA PRO A 39 -18.61 -0.22 10.49
C PRO A 39 -18.29 1.24 10.15
N ASP A 40 -19.07 2.19 10.64
CA ASP A 40 -18.92 3.64 10.37
C ASP A 40 -17.52 4.14 10.67
N THR A 41 -16.90 3.62 11.71
CA THR A 41 -15.59 4.06 12.19
C THR A 41 -14.62 2.89 12.38
N GLY A 42 -13.35 3.19 12.58
CA GLY A 42 -12.33 2.24 13.04
C GLY A 42 -11.65 1.39 11.97
N GLN A 43 -12.23 1.23 10.79
CA GLN A 43 -11.64 0.46 9.69
C GLN A 43 -11.44 1.34 8.45
N PHE A 44 -10.24 1.25 7.87
CA PHE A 44 -9.95 1.79 6.54
C PHE A 44 -9.21 0.73 5.74
N TRP A 45 -9.90 0.05 4.82
CA TRP A 45 -9.30 -1.02 4.01
C TRP A 45 -8.25 -0.51 3.01
N THR A 46 -8.34 0.78 2.66
CA THR A 46 -7.28 1.55 2.03
C THR A 46 -7.03 2.78 2.89
N SER A 47 -5.80 3.02 3.31
CA SER A 47 -5.41 4.18 4.11
C SER A 47 -4.13 4.78 3.58
N ILE A 48 -3.96 6.09 3.77
CA ILE A 48 -2.74 6.80 3.39
C ILE A 48 -1.90 7.07 4.63
N GLU A 49 -0.74 6.45 4.69
CA GLU A 49 0.27 6.74 5.71
C GLU A 49 1.12 7.93 5.28
N GLU A 50 1.30 8.86 6.18
CA GLU A 50 2.20 10.00 6.03
C GLU A 50 3.57 9.65 6.62
N LYS A 51 4.63 9.84 5.84
CA LYS A 51 6.01 9.64 6.27
C LYS A 51 6.76 10.97 6.25
N VAL A 52 6.92 11.56 7.42
CA VAL A 52 7.77 12.76 7.61
C VAL A 52 9.19 12.33 7.89
N ARG A 53 10.13 12.88 7.15
CA ARG A 53 11.57 12.55 7.27
C ARG A 53 12.43 13.80 7.23
N GLY A 54 13.54 13.77 7.95
CA GLY A 54 14.47 14.88 8.06
C GLY A 54 14.09 15.85 9.18
N GLN A 55 14.83 16.95 9.26
CA GLN A 55 14.67 18.02 10.23
C GLN A 55 14.76 19.38 9.53
N VAL A 56 14.21 20.43 10.15
CA VAL A 56 14.33 21.79 9.64
C VAL A 56 15.84 22.13 9.49
N PRO A 57 16.24 22.72 8.36
CA PRO A 57 15.44 23.28 7.27
C PRO A 57 15.07 22.27 6.16
N LYS A 58 15.53 21.01 6.21
CA LYS A 58 15.30 20.03 5.16
C LYS A 58 14.35 18.92 5.63
N VAL A 59 13.06 19.12 5.37
CA VAL A 59 12.02 18.12 5.65
C VAL A 59 11.48 17.55 4.33
N LYS A 60 11.30 16.24 4.28
CA LYS A 60 10.61 15.56 3.17
C LYS A 60 9.38 14.85 3.69
N LEU A 61 8.25 15.11 3.04
CA LEU A 61 6.98 14.46 3.26
C LEU A 61 6.70 13.50 2.11
N SER A 62 6.20 12.33 2.43
CA SER A 62 5.79 11.33 1.43
C SER A 62 4.56 10.58 1.94
N TYR A 63 3.77 10.10 1.01
CA TYR A 63 2.54 9.38 1.29
C TYR A 63 2.61 7.98 0.71
N ILE A 64 2.12 7.00 1.47
CA ILE A 64 2.13 5.59 1.07
C ILE A 64 0.74 5.01 1.28
N ALA A 65 0.19 4.37 0.25
CA ALA A 65 -1.08 3.66 0.39
C ALA A 65 -0.84 2.31 1.09
N LYS A 66 -1.46 2.13 2.26
CA LYS A 66 -1.52 0.86 2.98
C LYS A 66 -2.86 0.18 2.67
N ARG A 67 -2.80 -1.05 2.19
CA ARG A 67 -3.97 -1.82 1.77
C ARG A 67 -3.69 -3.31 1.70
N CYS A 68 -4.71 -4.13 1.45
CA CYS A 68 -4.52 -5.54 1.14
C CYS A 68 -3.63 -5.70 -0.10
N GLN A 69 -2.68 -6.64 -0.04
CA GLN A 69 -1.74 -6.90 -1.12
C GLN A 69 -2.26 -7.91 -2.16
N HIS A 70 -3.42 -8.54 -1.93
CA HIS A 70 -3.98 -9.60 -2.78
C HIS A 70 -2.97 -10.66 -3.19
N CYS A 71 -2.16 -11.10 -2.23
CA CYS A 71 -1.01 -11.99 -2.42
C CYS A 71 -1.35 -13.28 -3.19
N ASP A 72 -0.43 -13.75 -4.04
CA ASP A 72 -0.60 -15.04 -4.70
C ASP A 72 -0.48 -16.20 -3.71
N ASN A 73 0.41 -16.05 -2.73
CA ASN A 73 0.62 -17.01 -1.66
C ASN A 73 0.12 -16.43 -0.32
N ALA A 74 -1.16 -16.02 -0.29
CA ALA A 74 -1.74 -15.27 0.81
C ALA A 74 -1.70 -16.03 2.15
N PRO A 75 -1.07 -15.49 3.20
CA PRO A 75 -1.04 -16.13 4.53
C PRO A 75 -2.45 -16.36 5.11
N CYS A 76 -3.38 -15.43 4.87
CA CYS A 76 -4.77 -15.57 5.33
C CYS A 76 -5.49 -16.75 4.70
N MET A 77 -5.21 -17.13 3.45
CA MET A 77 -5.77 -18.35 2.83
C MET A 77 -5.27 -19.64 3.49
N LYS A 78 -4.05 -19.62 4.06
CA LYS A 78 -3.49 -20.79 4.73
C LYS A 78 -4.13 -21.02 6.09
N VAL A 79 -4.57 -19.96 6.75
CA VAL A 79 -5.21 -20.01 8.09
C VAL A 79 -6.66 -20.47 8.00
N ALA A 80 -7.40 -20.02 7.00
CA ALA A 80 -8.80 -20.38 6.83
C ALA A 80 -9.15 -20.63 5.34
N PRO A 81 -8.67 -21.76 4.76
CA PRO A 81 -8.83 -22.05 3.34
C PRO A 81 -10.30 -22.23 2.91
N GLU A 82 -11.20 -22.53 3.83
CA GLU A 82 -12.63 -22.65 3.59
C GLU A 82 -13.35 -21.29 3.51
N ALA A 83 -12.76 -20.24 4.09
CA ALA A 83 -13.35 -18.91 4.18
C ALA A 83 -12.62 -17.86 3.33
N VAL A 84 -11.38 -18.12 2.93
CA VAL A 84 -10.59 -17.19 2.11
C VAL A 84 -10.20 -17.86 0.81
N TYR A 85 -10.54 -17.23 -0.29
CA TYR A 85 -10.26 -17.76 -1.62
C TYR A 85 -9.66 -16.72 -2.55
N LYS A 86 -8.97 -17.19 -3.57
CA LYS A 86 -8.43 -16.37 -4.65
C LYS A 86 -9.31 -16.54 -5.89
N ARG A 87 -9.72 -15.41 -6.47
CA ARG A 87 -10.46 -15.37 -7.74
C ARG A 87 -9.51 -15.62 -8.92
N GLU A 88 -10.08 -15.94 -10.08
CA GLU A 88 -9.32 -16.14 -11.33
C GLU A 88 -8.59 -14.86 -11.78
N ASP A 89 -9.13 -13.69 -11.44
CA ASP A 89 -8.52 -12.39 -11.69
C ASP A 89 -7.41 -12.02 -10.69
N GLY A 90 -7.12 -12.88 -9.72
CA GLY A 90 -6.07 -12.68 -8.72
C GLY A 90 -6.51 -11.92 -7.47
N LEU A 91 -7.73 -11.44 -7.38
CA LEU A 91 -8.24 -10.83 -6.15
C LEU A 91 -8.46 -11.89 -5.07
N VAL A 92 -8.00 -11.61 -3.86
CA VAL A 92 -8.22 -12.46 -2.69
C VAL A 92 -9.42 -11.94 -1.91
N ILE A 93 -10.40 -12.81 -1.66
CA ILE A 93 -11.66 -12.50 -0.99
C ILE A 93 -11.76 -13.28 0.32
N ILE A 94 -12.34 -12.65 1.33
CA ILE A 94 -12.84 -13.31 2.53
C ILE A 94 -14.35 -13.43 2.36
N ASP A 95 -14.87 -14.67 2.32
CA ASP A 95 -16.29 -14.96 2.28
C ASP A 95 -16.89 -14.59 3.66
N PRO A 96 -17.76 -13.58 3.74
CA PRO A 96 -18.23 -13.06 5.02
C PRO A 96 -19.07 -14.08 5.81
N GLU A 97 -19.77 -14.98 5.14
CA GLU A 97 -20.60 -16.01 5.80
C GLU A 97 -19.72 -17.10 6.41
N LYS A 98 -18.73 -17.60 5.65
CA LYS A 98 -17.82 -18.65 6.09
C LYS A 98 -16.77 -18.17 7.09
N ALA A 99 -16.48 -16.87 7.08
CA ALA A 99 -15.49 -16.26 7.95
C ALA A 99 -16.06 -15.82 9.31
N LYS A 100 -17.34 -16.00 9.57
CA LYS A 100 -17.95 -15.61 10.84
C LYS A 100 -17.22 -16.27 12.02
N GLY A 101 -16.83 -15.46 13.01
CA GLY A 101 -16.10 -15.90 14.20
C GLY A 101 -14.60 -16.15 14.02
N LYS A 102 -14.06 -16.08 12.79
CA LYS A 102 -12.64 -16.38 12.50
C LYS A 102 -11.71 -15.18 12.73
N LYS A 103 -11.59 -14.79 14.00
CA LYS A 103 -10.78 -13.62 14.40
C LYS A 103 -9.28 -13.80 14.14
N GLU A 104 -8.80 -15.03 14.10
CA GLU A 104 -7.40 -15.40 13.78
C GLU A 104 -6.93 -14.89 12.42
N LEU A 105 -7.84 -14.62 11.49
CA LEU A 105 -7.54 -14.04 10.19
C LEU A 105 -6.93 -12.63 10.29
N VAL A 106 -7.25 -11.87 11.35
CA VAL A 106 -6.70 -10.53 11.56
C VAL A 106 -5.19 -10.61 11.77
N ASP A 107 -4.74 -11.52 12.64
CA ASP A 107 -3.33 -11.70 12.98
C ASP A 107 -2.55 -12.44 11.88
N ALA A 108 -3.24 -13.13 10.98
CA ALA A 108 -2.63 -13.85 9.86
C ALA A 108 -2.02 -12.92 8.79
N CYS A 109 -2.42 -11.65 8.75
CA CYS A 109 -1.98 -10.71 7.71
C CYS A 109 -0.74 -9.92 8.15
N PRO A 110 0.46 -10.15 7.59
CA PRO A 110 1.67 -9.42 7.96
C PRO A 110 1.63 -7.94 7.56
N TYR A 111 0.71 -7.58 6.67
CA TYR A 111 0.48 -6.20 6.21
C TYR A 111 -0.53 -5.43 7.08
N ASN A 112 -1.09 -6.07 8.13
CA ASN A 112 -2.15 -5.52 8.97
C ASN A 112 -3.31 -4.93 8.14
N ALA A 113 -3.74 -5.65 7.10
CA ALA A 113 -4.77 -5.22 6.17
C ALA A 113 -6.12 -5.94 6.38
N ILE A 114 -6.25 -6.72 7.42
CA ILE A 114 -7.50 -7.40 7.83
C ILE A 114 -7.94 -6.78 9.16
N PHE A 115 -9.22 -6.42 9.23
CA PHE A 115 -9.83 -5.76 10.37
C PHE A 115 -10.94 -6.63 10.94
N TRP A 116 -11.18 -6.54 12.23
CA TRP A 116 -12.30 -7.22 12.87
C TRP A 116 -13.52 -6.31 12.96
N ASN A 117 -14.64 -6.75 12.40
CA ASN A 117 -15.92 -6.10 12.59
C ASN A 117 -16.58 -6.71 13.84
N TYR A 118 -16.72 -5.90 14.90
CA TYR A 118 -17.25 -6.34 16.19
C TYR A 118 -18.77 -6.55 16.20
N GLU A 119 -19.49 -5.85 15.31
CA GLU A 119 -20.96 -5.94 15.21
C GLU A 119 -21.39 -7.20 14.47
N LEU A 120 -20.72 -7.50 13.37
CA LEU A 120 -21.01 -8.65 12.51
C LEU A 120 -20.23 -9.91 12.93
N GLU A 121 -19.22 -9.77 13.79
CA GLU A 121 -18.30 -10.83 14.21
C GLU A 121 -17.57 -11.48 13.02
N ILE A 122 -17.11 -10.67 12.06
CA ILE A 122 -16.39 -11.13 10.86
C ILE A 122 -15.07 -10.36 10.65
N PRO A 123 -14.05 -11.00 10.07
CA PRO A 123 -12.88 -10.33 9.54
C PRO A 123 -13.20 -9.68 8.20
N GLN A 124 -12.74 -8.46 7.99
CA GLN A 124 -12.97 -7.68 6.76
C GLN A 124 -11.68 -7.11 6.22
N LYS A 125 -11.58 -6.97 4.91
CA LYS A 125 -10.45 -6.35 4.21
C LYS A 125 -10.86 -5.86 2.84
N CYS A 126 -9.97 -5.12 2.18
CA CYS A 126 -10.13 -4.73 0.78
C CYS A 126 -10.48 -5.96 -0.09
N THR A 127 -11.57 -5.85 -0.85
CA THR A 127 -12.02 -6.85 -1.83
C THR A 127 -11.53 -6.56 -3.25
N GLY A 128 -10.81 -5.43 -3.45
CA GLY A 128 -10.51 -4.89 -4.78
C GLY A 128 -11.76 -4.36 -5.48
N CYS A 129 -12.85 -4.09 -4.73
CA CYS A 129 -14.18 -3.77 -5.28
C CYS A 129 -14.60 -4.79 -6.34
N ALA A 130 -14.52 -6.09 -6.00
CA ALA A 130 -14.79 -7.18 -6.93
C ALA A 130 -16.18 -7.03 -7.62
N HIS A 131 -17.17 -6.47 -6.95
CA HIS A 131 -18.48 -6.18 -7.50
C HIS A 131 -18.44 -5.15 -8.66
N LEU A 132 -17.60 -4.10 -8.56
CA LEU A 132 -17.36 -3.13 -9.63
C LEU A 132 -16.55 -3.74 -10.77
N VAL A 133 -15.51 -4.52 -10.42
CA VAL A 133 -14.68 -5.23 -11.42
C VAL A 133 -15.52 -6.20 -12.25
N ASP A 134 -16.48 -6.90 -11.64
CA ASP A 134 -17.43 -7.77 -12.35
C ASP A 134 -18.37 -6.99 -13.27
N ALA A 135 -18.66 -5.73 -12.95
CA ALA A 135 -19.42 -4.82 -13.81
C ALA A 135 -18.57 -4.16 -14.91
N GLY A 136 -17.25 -4.42 -14.96
CA GLY A 136 -16.32 -3.82 -15.90
C GLY A 136 -15.86 -2.41 -15.50
N GLU A 137 -16.06 -2.05 -14.23
CA GLU A 137 -15.69 -0.75 -13.67
C GLU A 137 -14.38 -0.84 -12.87
N LEU A 138 -13.79 0.31 -12.59
CA LEU A 138 -12.59 0.40 -11.76
C LEU A 138 -12.95 0.32 -10.26
N PRO A 139 -12.04 -0.19 -9.41
CA PRO A 139 -12.19 -0.04 -7.97
C PRO A 139 -12.34 1.44 -7.59
N HIS A 140 -13.32 1.76 -6.75
CA HIS A 140 -13.69 3.15 -6.45
C HIS A 140 -12.50 4.00 -5.95
N CYS A 141 -11.61 3.41 -5.14
CA CYS A 141 -10.38 4.10 -4.70
C CYS A 141 -9.40 4.46 -5.84
N VAL A 142 -9.47 3.75 -6.96
CA VAL A 142 -8.66 4.03 -8.18
C VAL A 142 -9.31 5.12 -9.01
N ASP A 143 -10.62 4.99 -9.24
CA ASP A 143 -11.41 5.92 -10.05
C ASP A 143 -11.33 7.36 -9.52
N VAL A 144 -11.42 7.54 -8.21
CA VAL A 144 -11.36 8.87 -7.57
C VAL A 144 -9.95 9.44 -7.40
N CYS A 145 -8.89 8.76 -7.85
CA CYS A 145 -7.52 9.23 -7.64
C CYS A 145 -7.14 10.34 -8.64
N PRO A 146 -7.11 11.64 -8.24
CA PRO A 146 -6.95 12.75 -9.18
C PRO A 146 -5.57 12.80 -9.84
N HIS A 147 -4.58 12.16 -9.22
CA HIS A 147 -3.21 12.12 -9.72
C HIS A 147 -2.82 10.79 -10.34
N GLN A 148 -3.76 9.84 -10.44
CA GLN A 148 -3.48 8.48 -10.90
C GLN A 148 -2.28 7.84 -10.18
N ALA A 149 -2.11 8.22 -8.90
CA ALA A 149 -1.10 7.63 -8.03
C ALA A 149 -1.46 6.18 -7.68
N LEU A 150 -2.75 5.86 -7.63
CA LEU A 150 -3.27 4.50 -7.47
C LEU A 150 -3.93 4.09 -8.79
N ARG A 151 -3.50 2.96 -9.35
CA ARG A 151 -3.99 2.41 -10.61
C ARG A 151 -4.31 0.93 -10.45
N PHE A 152 -5.14 0.40 -11.34
CA PHE A 152 -5.57 -0.99 -11.36
C PHE A 152 -5.81 -1.42 -12.80
N GLY A 153 -5.39 -2.63 -13.16
CA GLY A 153 -5.56 -3.18 -14.50
C GLY A 153 -4.91 -4.56 -14.62
N ASP A 154 -4.76 -5.01 -15.84
CA ASP A 154 -4.10 -6.28 -16.13
C ASP A 154 -2.59 -6.19 -15.89
N GLU A 155 -2.00 -7.25 -15.36
CA GLU A 155 -0.57 -7.32 -15.02
C GLU A 155 0.32 -6.99 -16.22
N GLU A 156 -0.09 -7.42 -17.41
CA GLU A 156 0.63 -7.19 -18.68
C GLU A 156 0.70 -5.70 -19.05
N GLU A 157 -0.34 -4.91 -18.71
CA GLU A 157 -0.38 -3.47 -18.96
C GLU A 157 0.70 -2.72 -18.17
N PHE A 158 1.10 -3.27 -17.04
CA PHE A 158 2.06 -2.66 -16.10
C PHE A 158 3.41 -3.36 -16.03
N ALA A 159 3.73 -4.24 -16.97
CA ALA A 159 4.94 -5.08 -16.92
C ALA A 159 6.23 -4.27 -16.72
N GLU A 160 6.38 -3.14 -17.41
CA GLU A 160 7.57 -2.28 -17.27
C GLU A 160 7.67 -1.60 -15.89
N GLU A 161 6.53 -1.23 -15.33
CA GLU A 161 6.46 -0.60 -14.01
C GLU A 161 6.67 -1.62 -12.89
N ILE A 162 6.10 -2.82 -13.05
CA ILE A 162 6.28 -3.94 -12.12
C ILE A 162 7.76 -4.34 -12.03
N ALA A 163 8.49 -4.34 -13.15
CA ALA A 163 9.92 -4.64 -13.18
C ALA A 163 10.78 -3.66 -12.35
N GLN A 164 10.28 -2.45 -12.09
CA GLN A 164 10.94 -1.41 -11.30
C GLN A 164 10.33 -1.22 -9.91
N ALA A 165 9.24 -1.94 -9.61
CA ALA A 165 8.48 -1.77 -8.40
C ALA A 165 9.16 -2.40 -7.18
N GLU A 166 8.87 -1.84 -6.03
CA GLU A 166 9.26 -2.35 -4.72
C GLU A 166 8.03 -2.98 -4.04
N ALA A 167 8.25 -3.97 -3.18
CA ALA A 167 7.19 -4.49 -2.32
C ALA A 167 7.02 -3.61 -1.08
N PHE A 168 5.80 -3.53 -0.55
CA PHE A 168 5.52 -2.81 0.70
C PHE A 168 6.34 -3.34 1.89
N LEU A 169 6.50 -4.66 1.96
CA LEU A 169 7.39 -5.37 2.89
C LEU A 169 8.37 -6.20 2.05
N PRO A 170 9.59 -5.69 1.79
CA PRO A 170 10.57 -6.39 0.94
C PRO A 170 10.90 -7.81 1.43
N GLU A 171 11.00 -8.00 2.73
CA GLU A 171 11.28 -9.29 3.37
C GLU A 171 10.16 -10.33 3.17
N ARG A 172 8.98 -9.89 2.75
CA ARG A 172 7.81 -10.74 2.49
C ARG A 172 7.54 -10.98 1.00
N ALA A 173 8.22 -10.25 0.12
CA ALA A 173 7.96 -10.26 -1.32
C ALA A 173 7.95 -11.66 -1.93
N GLU A 174 9.01 -12.43 -1.70
CA GLU A 174 9.15 -13.79 -2.23
C GLU A 174 8.21 -14.79 -1.58
N LEU A 175 7.89 -14.59 -0.30
CA LEU A 175 7.04 -15.51 0.47
C LEU A 175 5.57 -15.38 0.11
N ASP A 176 5.09 -14.14 0.04
CA ASP A 176 3.66 -13.84 -0.10
C ASP A 176 3.26 -13.54 -1.55
N LYS A 177 4.20 -13.11 -2.38
CA LYS A 177 4.01 -12.70 -3.77
C LYS A 177 2.86 -11.69 -3.90
N PRO A 178 3.06 -10.46 -3.37
CA PRO A 178 2.02 -9.43 -3.40
C PRO A 178 1.70 -8.98 -4.82
N ARG A 179 0.41 -8.66 -5.07
CA ARG A 179 -0.10 -8.09 -6.33
C ARG A 179 -0.41 -6.60 -6.23
N THR A 180 0.06 -5.94 -5.19
CA THR A 180 0.11 -4.48 -5.09
C THR A 180 1.57 -4.07 -5.15
N TYR A 181 1.92 -3.33 -6.17
CA TYR A 181 3.28 -2.91 -6.50
C TYR A 181 3.46 -1.44 -6.20
N TYR A 182 4.62 -1.07 -5.66
CA TYR A 182 4.92 0.29 -5.23
C TYR A 182 6.06 0.88 -6.04
N LEU A 183 5.83 2.09 -6.55
CA LEU A 183 6.83 2.86 -7.28
C LEU A 183 7.28 4.06 -6.44
N ASN A 184 8.54 4.46 -6.62
CA ASN A 184 9.11 5.66 -6.00
C ASN A 184 8.94 5.70 -4.48
N MET A 185 9.09 4.56 -3.81
CA MET A 185 8.99 4.48 -2.37
C MET A 185 10.00 5.42 -1.68
N PRO A 186 9.62 6.07 -0.58
CA PRO A 186 10.45 7.07 0.06
C PRO A 186 11.73 6.49 0.63
N LYS A 187 12.87 6.82 0.05
CA LYS A 187 14.20 6.39 0.48
C LYS A 187 14.74 7.28 1.62
N ARG A 188 15.63 6.73 2.43
CA ARG A 188 16.37 7.51 3.42
C ARG A 188 17.20 8.58 2.71
N PHE A 189 17.44 9.70 3.38
CA PHE A 189 18.34 10.73 2.91
C PHE A 189 19.12 11.32 4.10
N VAL A 190 20.27 11.87 3.79
CA VAL A 190 21.06 12.67 4.73
C VAL A 190 21.01 14.11 4.25
N ALA A 191 20.79 15.04 5.15
CA ALA A 191 20.86 16.47 4.87
C ALA A 191 21.60 17.19 6.00
N GLY A 192 22.33 18.21 5.65
CA GLY A 192 23.11 19.01 6.59
C GLY A 192 23.64 20.28 5.94
N ILE A 193 24.34 21.07 6.73
CA ILE A 193 25.06 22.27 6.29
C ILE A 193 26.53 21.98 6.48
N VAL A 194 27.34 22.35 5.48
CA VAL A 194 28.80 22.27 5.56
C VAL A 194 29.31 23.67 5.83
N ILE A 195 29.97 23.86 6.95
CA ILE A 195 30.48 25.14 7.38
C ILE A 195 32.00 25.09 7.57
N ASP A 196 32.66 26.20 7.34
CA ASP A 196 34.01 26.43 7.78
C ASP A 196 33.99 26.76 9.28
N PRO A 197 34.64 25.95 10.14
CA PRO A 197 34.58 26.18 11.59
C PRO A 197 35.39 27.39 12.06
N GLU A 198 36.30 27.93 11.22
CA GLU A 198 37.12 29.09 11.55
C GLU A 198 36.41 30.41 11.20
N GLN A 199 35.62 30.40 10.12
CA GLN A 199 34.96 31.60 9.61
C GLN A 199 33.45 31.62 9.90
N ASP A 200 32.88 30.51 10.37
CA ASP A 200 31.43 30.30 10.58
C ASP A 200 30.61 30.60 9.32
N GLU A 201 31.18 30.33 8.15
CA GLU A 201 30.56 30.54 6.85
C GLU A 201 30.20 29.21 6.18
N VAL A 202 29.14 29.22 5.37
CA VAL A 202 28.72 28.07 4.57
C VAL A 202 29.70 27.87 3.41
N LEU A 203 30.24 26.66 3.30
CA LEU A 203 31.12 26.28 2.18
C LEU A 203 30.27 25.94 0.96
N ILE A 204 30.34 26.78 -0.08
CA ILE A 204 29.69 26.58 -1.36
C ILE A 204 30.59 25.77 -2.30
N GLY A 205 30.02 24.76 -2.99
CA GLY A 205 30.77 23.96 -3.96
C GLY A 205 31.64 22.87 -3.34
N ALA A 206 31.54 22.63 -2.03
CA ALA A 206 32.29 21.56 -1.37
C ALA A 206 31.73 20.19 -1.86
N LYS A 207 32.66 19.31 -2.28
CA LYS A 207 32.33 17.95 -2.69
C LYS A 207 32.08 17.08 -1.46
N MET A 208 30.87 16.55 -1.37
CA MET A 208 30.44 15.63 -0.30
C MET A 208 30.37 14.22 -0.83
N THR A 209 30.90 13.26 -0.07
CA THR A 209 30.82 11.85 -0.38
C THR A 209 30.24 11.13 0.82
N LEU A 210 29.16 10.36 0.58
CA LEU A 210 28.51 9.50 1.57
C LEU A 210 28.66 8.05 1.11
N GLN A 211 29.19 7.20 1.98
CA GLN A 211 29.27 5.78 1.74
C GLN A 211 28.32 5.02 2.68
N ASN A 212 27.53 4.12 2.13
CA ASN A 212 26.77 3.18 2.92
C ASN A 212 27.71 2.08 3.40
N VAL A 213 27.82 1.91 4.71
CA VAL A 213 28.76 0.93 5.31
C VAL A 213 28.31 -0.53 5.16
N GLU A 214 27.04 -0.77 4.87
CA GLU A 214 26.50 -2.13 4.70
C GLU A 214 26.55 -2.58 3.23
N THR A 215 26.22 -1.66 2.29
CA THR A 215 26.13 -1.99 0.85
C THR A 215 27.35 -1.52 0.06
N GLU A 216 28.26 -0.78 0.68
CA GLU A 216 29.44 -0.12 0.06
C GLU A 216 29.08 0.89 -1.05
N GLU A 217 27.81 1.18 -1.28
CA GLU A 217 27.37 2.18 -2.24
C GLU A 217 27.86 3.57 -1.89
N VAL A 218 28.35 4.30 -2.90
CA VAL A 218 28.92 5.65 -2.74
C VAL A 218 28.03 6.67 -3.45
N TYR A 219 27.61 7.68 -2.70
CA TYR A 219 26.84 8.81 -3.20
C TYR A 219 27.68 10.08 -3.13
N THR A 220 27.73 10.85 -4.21
CA THR A 220 28.47 12.11 -4.27
C THR A 220 27.54 13.25 -4.64
N THR A 221 27.69 14.38 -3.94
CA THR A 221 26.95 15.63 -4.22
C THR A 221 27.88 16.84 -3.96
N GLN A 222 27.44 18.03 -4.35
CA GLN A 222 28.07 19.31 -4.01
C GLN A 222 27.08 20.15 -3.19
N THR A 223 27.65 20.98 -2.27
CA THR A 223 26.87 21.94 -1.49
C THR A 223 26.47 23.16 -2.32
#